data_b81acb1f72abc625ae51ef5ba5038578
#
_entry.id   b81acb1f72abc625ae51ef5ba5038578
#
_cell.length_a   1.000
_cell.length_b   1.000
_cell.length_c   1.000
_cell.angle_alpha   90.00
_cell.angle_beta   90.00
_cell.angle_gamma   90.00
#
_symmetry.space_group_name_H-M   'P 1'
#
loop_
_entity.id
_entity.type
_entity.pdbx_description
1 polymer ?
#
loop_
_entity_poly.entity_id
_entity_poly.type
_entity_poly.pdbx_seq_one_letter_code
_entity_poly.pdbx_strand_id
1 'polypeptide(L)'
;MSTPLTRRRWLATTTMTLAAGAARAQRPQLRVGDQKGGLRALLEAAGELDRLAYDIKWAEFPAAAPLAEALNGDAVDIGPIGDAPLLFALANGVSIKAIAVNRSDPFGTAVLVRPDSPLKTAADLKGRHIATNRGSIGQLVALKALASAGLKPESDTFRFLPPAESILALTQGAVDAWATWEPYTAMAETAGHARVLVSGRGLWSGLSFLAATDRAIATLRPVLNDFLQRVVHAQVWSDRHVPEFSASLARIIGIAPEAARLQFERRHQHWIAFDAQVAADQQATADFFLANGLLKKRLDVTTTFDTRFSPPA
;
A
#
# COMPACT_ATOMS: atom_id res chain seq x y z
N MET A 1 78.89 -59.60 17.34
CA MET A 1 78.66 -58.87 18.60
C MET A 1 77.76 -57.71 18.23
N SER A 2 76.48 -57.86 18.50
CA SER A 2 75.39 -57.01 18.03
C SER A 2 74.75 -56.27 19.20
N THR A 3 74.71 -54.96 19.14
CA THR A 3 74.02 -54.11 20.09
C THR A 3 72.61 -53.76 19.59
N PRO A 4 71.60 -53.81 20.43
CA PRO A 4 70.25 -53.56 20.00
C PRO A 4 69.87 -52.03 20.07
N LEU A 5 69.18 -51.57 19.04
CA LEU A 5 68.61 -50.25 18.92
C LEU A 5 67.31 -50.10 19.77
N THR A 6 67.31 -49.17 20.68
CA THR A 6 66.16 -48.81 21.49
C THR A 6 65.21 -47.92 20.68
N ARG A 7 63.97 -48.37 20.50
CA ARG A 7 62.86 -47.59 19.91
C ARG A 7 62.31 -46.57 20.92
N ARG A 8 62.55 -45.27 20.71
CA ARG A 8 61.85 -44.18 21.39
C ARG A 8 60.48 -43.99 20.72
N ARG A 9 59.42 -44.33 21.46
CA ARG A 9 58.03 -43.97 21.09
C ARG A 9 57.84 -42.49 21.30
N TRP A 10 57.57 -41.75 20.22
CA TRP A 10 57.03 -40.40 20.26
C TRP A 10 55.54 -40.55 20.38
N LEU A 11 54.94 -40.14 21.53
CA LEU A 11 53.53 -39.90 21.71
C LEU A 11 53.26 -38.48 21.23
N ALA A 12 52.75 -38.31 20.01
CA ALA A 12 52.21 -37.05 19.51
C ALA A 12 50.79 -36.86 20.07
N THR A 13 50.69 -36.01 21.08
CA THR A 13 49.38 -35.58 21.62
C THR A 13 48.79 -34.53 20.64
N THR A 14 47.87 -34.98 19.78
CA THR A 14 47.13 -34.08 18.89
C THR A 14 46.04 -33.39 19.70
N THR A 15 46.30 -32.16 20.10
CA THR A 15 45.29 -31.30 20.73
C THR A 15 44.33 -30.81 19.64
N MET A 16 43.18 -31.46 19.57
CA MET A 16 42.07 -31.05 18.66
C MET A 16 41.38 -29.84 19.25
N THR A 17 41.79 -28.65 18.83
CA THR A 17 41.12 -27.39 19.18
C THR A 17 39.78 -27.36 18.44
N LEU A 18 38.69 -27.69 19.14
CA LEU A 18 37.35 -27.40 18.67
C LEU A 18 37.18 -25.86 18.58
N ALA A 19 37.40 -25.32 17.41
CA ALA A 19 36.92 -23.96 17.07
C ALA A 19 35.38 -24.03 16.98
N ALA A 20 34.72 -23.79 18.12
CA ALA A 20 33.30 -23.49 18.14
C ALA A 20 33.12 -22.16 17.42
N GLY A 21 33.02 -22.22 16.09
CA GLY A 21 32.54 -21.12 15.29
C GLY A 21 31.11 -20.80 15.74
N ALA A 22 30.94 -19.76 16.55
CA ALA A 22 29.62 -19.20 16.81
C ALA A 22 29.03 -18.82 15.45
N ALA A 23 28.21 -19.70 14.90
CA ALA A 23 27.38 -19.38 13.75
C ALA A 23 26.54 -18.16 14.16
N ARG A 24 26.94 -16.98 13.69
CA ARG A 24 26.19 -15.75 13.90
C ARG A 24 24.86 -16.02 13.24
N ALA A 25 23.83 -16.28 14.03
CA ALA A 25 22.49 -16.50 13.50
C ALA A 25 22.19 -15.34 12.55
N GLN A 26 22.01 -15.65 11.29
CA GLN A 26 21.70 -14.64 10.28
C GLN A 26 20.41 -13.95 10.71
N ARG A 27 20.45 -12.63 10.81
CA ARG A 27 19.27 -11.86 11.20
C ARG A 27 18.14 -12.15 10.20
N PRO A 28 16.90 -12.32 10.68
CA PRO A 28 15.78 -12.46 9.78
C PRO A 28 15.72 -11.27 8.82
N GLN A 29 15.34 -11.50 7.57
CA GLN A 29 15.16 -10.45 6.58
C GLN A 29 13.67 -10.32 6.26
N LEU A 30 13.14 -9.09 6.33
CA LEU A 30 11.80 -8.72 5.89
C LEU A 30 11.92 -7.96 4.56
N ARG A 31 11.27 -8.47 3.50
CA ARG A 31 11.19 -7.80 2.20
C ARG A 31 9.90 -7.00 2.16
N VAL A 32 10.02 -5.67 2.17
CA VAL A 32 8.87 -4.76 2.19
C VAL A 32 8.69 -4.14 0.82
N GLY A 33 7.55 -4.39 0.20
CA GLY A 33 7.08 -3.62 -0.94
C GLY A 33 6.47 -2.31 -0.45
N ASP A 34 6.81 -1.21 -1.09
CA ASP A 34 6.28 0.10 -0.73
C ASP A 34 5.99 0.94 -1.97
N GLN A 35 5.28 2.04 -1.79
CA GLN A 35 5.11 3.07 -2.80
C GLN A 35 5.90 4.32 -2.37
N LYS A 36 6.34 5.12 -3.33
CA LYS A 36 7.12 6.33 -3.06
C LYS A 36 6.40 7.22 -2.04
N GLY A 37 7.10 7.53 -0.94
CA GLY A 37 6.52 8.32 0.15
C GLY A 37 5.57 7.55 1.06
N GLY A 38 5.56 6.22 1.01
CA GLY A 38 4.72 5.35 1.83
C GLY A 38 5.32 5.00 3.19
N LEU A 39 5.34 3.69 3.51
CA LEU A 39 5.76 3.19 4.82
C LEU A 39 7.20 3.54 5.19
N ARG A 40 8.12 3.45 4.22
CA ARG A 40 9.52 3.77 4.46
C ARG A 40 9.70 5.20 4.91
N ALA A 41 9.11 6.16 4.21
CA ALA A 41 9.19 7.57 4.55
C ALA A 41 8.59 7.86 5.93
N LEU A 42 7.48 7.21 6.27
CA LEU A 42 6.82 7.30 7.55
C LEU A 42 7.70 6.79 8.70
N LEU A 43 8.24 5.57 8.55
CA LEU A 43 9.07 4.92 9.57
C LEU A 43 10.42 5.64 9.76
N GLU A 44 11.05 6.12 8.67
CA GLU A 44 12.29 6.92 8.73
C GLU A 44 12.05 8.23 9.49
N ALA A 45 10.97 8.95 9.17
CA ALA A 45 10.66 10.22 9.81
C ALA A 45 10.33 10.08 11.30
N ALA A 46 9.67 9.00 11.69
CA ALA A 46 9.32 8.72 13.07
C ALA A 46 10.46 8.07 13.89
N GLY A 47 11.60 7.74 13.27
CA GLY A 47 12.72 7.04 13.95
C GLY A 47 12.44 5.57 14.26
N GLU A 48 11.42 4.98 13.65
CA GLU A 48 10.98 3.60 13.93
C GLU A 48 11.82 2.52 13.23
N LEU A 49 12.84 2.91 12.45
CA LEU A 49 13.79 1.97 11.84
C LEU A 49 15.02 1.70 12.71
N ASP A 50 15.13 2.33 13.87
CA ASP A 50 16.23 2.12 14.78
C ASP A 50 16.11 0.81 15.56
N ARG A 51 17.28 0.19 15.84
CA ARG A 51 17.41 -1.00 16.72
C ARG A 51 16.50 -2.18 16.34
N LEU A 52 16.28 -2.39 15.04
CA LEU A 52 15.57 -3.55 14.54
C LEU A 52 16.31 -4.85 14.89
N ALA A 53 15.57 -5.90 15.25
CA ALA A 53 16.09 -7.25 15.43
C ALA A 53 16.23 -8.04 14.11
N TYR A 54 15.84 -7.46 12.99
CA TYR A 54 15.83 -8.01 11.64
C TYR A 54 16.32 -6.96 10.65
N ASP A 55 16.63 -7.39 9.42
CA ASP A 55 17.00 -6.50 8.34
C ASP A 55 15.80 -6.25 7.43
N ILE A 56 15.63 -5.02 6.93
CA ILE A 56 14.58 -4.69 5.96
C ILE A 56 15.20 -4.49 4.58
N LYS A 57 14.64 -5.20 3.60
CA LYS A 57 14.91 -4.96 2.18
C LYS A 57 13.70 -4.27 1.56
N TRP A 58 13.87 -3.00 1.19
CA TRP A 58 12.83 -2.21 0.54
C TRP A 58 12.80 -2.45 -0.97
N ALA A 59 11.59 -2.52 -1.53
CA ALA A 59 11.33 -2.47 -2.96
C ALA A 59 10.23 -1.45 -3.24
N GLU A 60 10.51 -0.45 -4.08
CA GLU A 60 9.57 0.63 -4.40
C GLU A 60 8.79 0.31 -5.69
N PHE A 61 7.48 0.53 -5.65
CA PHE A 61 6.56 0.29 -6.75
C PHE A 61 5.77 1.56 -7.10
N PRO A 62 5.49 1.81 -8.39
CA PRO A 62 4.76 3.01 -8.81
C PRO A 62 3.26 2.99 -8.47
N ALA A 63 2.70 1.79 -8.19
CA ALA A 63 1.28 1.60 -7.89
C ALA A 63 1.04 0.26 -7.19
N ALA A 64 -0.19 0.06 -6.69
CA ALA A 64 -0.57 -1.15 -5.97
C ALA A 64 -0.60 -2.43 -6.86
N ALA A 65 -0.89 -2.32 -8.15
CA ALA A 65 -0.94 -3.49 -9.03
C ALA A 65 0.42 -4.18 -9.18
N PRO A 66 1.52 -3.51 -9.57
CA PRO A 66 2.84 -4.16 -9.61
C PRO A 66 3.34 -4.60 -8.23
N LEU A 67 2.93 -3.95 -7.12
CA LEU A 67 3.21 -4.44 -5.77
C LEU A 67 2.48 -5.75 -5.49
N ALA A 68 1.21 -5.87 -5.89
CA ALA A 68 0.44 -7.12 -5.75
C ALA A 68 1.06 -8.26 -6.58
N GLU A 69 1.59 -7.98 -7.77
CA GLU A 69 2.34 -8.95 -8.57
C GLU A 69 3.63 -9.40 -7.87
N ALA A 70 4.34 -8.47 -7.24
CA ALA A 70 5.56 -8.79 -6.47
C ALA A 70 5.25 -9.63 -5.22
N LEU A 71 4.13 -9.38 -4.54
CA LEU A 71 3.62 -10.24 -3.46
C LEU A 71 3.27 -11.64 -4.00
N ASN A 72 2.57 -11.72 -5.13
CA ASN A 72 2.21 -12.98 -5.76
C ASN A 72 3.44 -13.81 -6.18
N GLY A 73 4.45 -13.15 -6.73
CA GLY A 73 5.72 -13.75 -7.13
C GLY A 73 6.69 -14.01 -5.97
N ASP A 74 6.27 -13.81 -4.71
CA ASP A 74 7.10 -13.94 -3.50
C ASP A 74 8.40 -13.10 -3.57
N ALA A 75 8.39 -11.99 -4.30
CA ALA A 75 9.51 -11.06 -4.38
C ALA A 75 9.57 -10.14 -3.15
N VAL A 76 8.41 -9.86 -2.54
CA VAL A 76 8.27 -9.14 -1.26
C VAL A 76 7.39 -9.93 -0.30
N ASP A 77 7.51 -9.66 1.00
CA ASP A 77 6.81 -10.37 2.09
C ASP A 77 5.55 -9.67 2.53
N ILE A 78 5.57 -8.34 2.50
CA ILE A 78 4.52 -7.46 3.01
C ILE A 78 4.51 -6.16 2.21
N GLY A 79 3.34 -5.53 2.10
CA GLY A 79 3.21 -4.19 1.52
C GLY A 79 1.83 -3.57 1.71
N PRO A 80 1.72 -2.23 1.60
CA PRO A 80 0.45 -1.53 1.66
C PRO A 80 -0.34 -1.74 0.37
N ILE A 81 -1.63 -2.00 0.51
CA ILE A 81 -2.52 -2.22 -0.62
C ILE A 81 -3.91 -1.62 -0.31
N GLY A 82 -4.47 -0.87 -1.26
CA GLY A 82 -5.84 -0.38 -1.14
C GLY A 82 -6.89 -1.49 -1.21
N ASP A 83 -8.11 -1.21 -0.81
CA ASP A 83 -9.23 -2.16 -0.82
C ASP A 83 -9.51 -2.74 -2.21
N ALA A 84 -9.67 -1.89 -3.22
CA ALA A 84 -9.92 -2.31 -4.59
C ALA A 84 -8.77 -3.16 -5.18
N PRO A 85 -7.49 -2.72 -5.14
CA PRO A 85 -6.37 -3.54 -5.59
C PRO A 85 -6.25 -4.88 -4.85
N LEU A 86 -6.54 -4.94 -3.55
CA LEU A 86 -6.55 -6.19 -2.78
C LEU A 86 -7.58 -7.18 -3.35
N LEU A 87 -8.80 -6.72 -3.62
CA LEU A 87 -9.86 -7.56 -4.18
C LEU A 87 -9.49 -8.10 -5.56
N PHE A 88 -8.87 -7.28 -6.42
CA PHE A 88 -8.39 -7.75 -7.73
C PHE A 88 -7.27 -8.77 -7.60
N ALA A 89 -6.31 -8.56 -6.70
CA ALA A 89 -5.24 -9.52 -6.43
C ALA A 89 -5.81 -10.88 -5.99
N LEU A 90 -6.72 -10.88 -5.02
CA LEU A 90 -7.36 -12.08 -4.50
C LEU A 90 -8.23 -12.80 -5.55
N ALA A 91 -8.97 -12.04 -6.35
CA ALA A 91 -9.78 -12.59 -7.44
C ALA A 91 -8.92 -13.28 -8.52
N ASN A 92 -7.68 -12.86 -8.69
CA ASN A 92 -6.69 -13.46 -9.57
C ASN A 92 -5.87 -14.57 -8.90
N GLY A 93 -6.24 -15.00 -7.68
CA GLY A 93 -5.62 -16.14 -6.99
C GLY A 93 -4.30 -15.84 -6.31
N VAL A 94 -3.99 -14.58 -6.02
CA VAL A 94 -2.79 -14.19 -5.27
C VAL A 94 -2.90 -14.69 -3.82
N SER A 95 -1.88 -15.43 -3.37
CA SER A 95 -1.83 -16.02 -2.01
C SER A 95 -1.31 -15.02 -0.99
N ILE A 96 -2.17 -14.08 -0.59
CA ILE A 96 -1.90 -13.05 0.42
C ILE A 96 -3.07 -12.94 1.39
N LYS A 97 -2.78 -12.41 2.58
CA LYS A 97 -3.79 -12.04 3.57
C LYS A 97 -3.59 -10.58 3.99
N ALA A 98 -4.69 -9.88 4.19
CA ALA A 98 -4.65 -8.62 4.93
C ALA A 98 -4.39 -8.93 6.41
N ILE A 99 -3.28 -8.41 6.95
CA ILE A 99 -2.87 -8.62 8.35
C ILE A 99 -3.13 -7.38 9.22
N ALA A 100 -3.38 -6.24 8.61
CA ALA A 100 -3.79 -5.02 9.28
C ALA A 100 -4.65 -4.17 8.35
N VAL A 101 -5.50 -3.36 8.95
CA VAL A 101 -6.42 -2.47 8.25
C VAL A 101 -6.35 -1.07 8.86
N ASN A 102 -6.33 -0.07 8.01
CA ASN A 102 -6.51 1.31 8.40
C ASN A 102 -7.69 1.94 7.66
N ARG A 103 -8.23 2.99 8.23
CA ARG A 103 -9.28 3.81 7.63
C ARG A 103 -8.81 5.25 7.55
N SER A 104 -9.10 5.89 6.44
CA SER A 104 -8.83 7.31 6.22
C SER A 104 -10.09 8.02 5.75
N ASP A 105 -10.13 9.36 5.89
CA ASP A 105 -11.16 10.14 5.25
C ASP A 105 -11.03 9.99 3.71
N PRO A 106 -12.10 9.57 3.04
CA PRO A 106 -12.05 9.29 1.61
C PRO A 106 -11.93 10.52 0.72
N PHE A 107 -11.93 11.74 1.27
CA PHE A 107 -11.98 12.98 0.50
C PHE A 107 -10.95 13.04 -0.63
N GLY A 108 -9.72 12.66 -0.33
CA GLY A 108 -8.59 12.78 -1.24
C GLY A 108 -8.55 11.70 -2.34
N THR A 109 -9.46 10.71 -2.31
CA THR A 109 -9.71 9.85 -3.48
C THR A 109 -10.88 10.46 -4.24
N ALA A 110 -10.61 11.06 -5.41
CA ALA A 110 -11.57 11.96 -6.01
C ALA A 110 -11.58 11.88 -7.55
N VAL A 111 -12.67 12.33 -8.14
CA VAL A 111 -12.74 12.69 -9.56
C VAL A 111 -12.44 14.18 -9.67
N LEU A 112 -11.38 14.49 -10.38
CA LEU A 112 -10.89 15.84 -10.62
C LEU A 112 -11.27 16.31 -12.02
N VAL A 113 -11.45 17.62 -12.16
CA VAL A 113 -11.63 18.29 -13.46
C VAL A 113 -10.75 19.52 -13.52
N ARG A 114 -10.49 20.07 -14.70
CA ARG A 114 -9.78 21.35 -14.83
C ARG A 114 -10.51 22.46 -14.08
N PRO A 115 -9.82 23.49 -13.60
CA PRO A 115 -10.43 24.60 -12.85
C PRO A 115 -11.54 25.31 -13.63
N ASP A 116 -11.35 25.49 -14.94
CA ASP A 116 -12.28 26.14 -15.88
C ASP A 116 -13.36 25.20 -16.44
N SER A 117 -13.36 23.93 -16.06
CA SER A 117 -14.33 22.95 -16.56
C SER A 117 -15.78 23.37 -16.21
N PRO A 118 -16.72 23.23 -17.14
CA PRO A 118 -18.13 23.51 -16.89
C PRO A 118 -18.80 22.42 -16.03
N LEU A 119 -18.15 21.26 -15.83
CA LEU A 119 -18.70 20.14 -15.06
C LEU A 119 -18.82 20.52 -13.58
N LYS A 120 -19.98 20.30 -12.98
CA LYS A 120 -20.28 20.66 -11.57
C LYS A 120 -20.69 19.48 -10.70
N THR A 121 -21.18 18.40 -11.29
CA THR A 121 -21.75 17.24 -10.60
C THR A 121 -21.32 15.93 -11.25
N ALA A 122 -21.55 14.80 -10.57
CA ALA A 122 -21.34 13.49 -11.15
C ALA A 122 -22.20 13.22 -12.41
N ALA A 123 -23.37 13.83 -12.51
CA ALA A 123 -24.25 13.68 -13.68
C ALA A 123 -23.62 14.27 -14.96
N ASP A 124 -22.77 15.29 -14.83
CA ASP A 124 -22.08 15.92 -15.95
C ASP A 124 -20.98 15.04 -16.56
N LEU A 125 -20.65 13.90 -15.89
CA LEU A 125 -19.71 12.90 -16.41
C LEU A 125 -20.31 12.03 -17.53
N LYS A 126 -21.57 12.18 -17.86
CA LYS A 126 -22.21 11.45 -18.97
C LYS A 126 -21.48 11.72 -20.29
N GLY A 127 -21.02 10.66 -20.97
CA GLY A 127 -20.30 10.75 -22.24
C GLY A 127 -18.92 11.41 -22.14
N ARG A 128 -18.33 11.50 -20.93
CA ARG A 128 -17.02 12.10 -20.69
C ARG A 128 -15.93 11.06 -20.57
N HIS A 129 -14.74 11.43 -20.99
CA HIS A 129 -13.54 10.59 -20.84
C HIS A 129 -12.88 10.83 -19.49
N ILE A 130 -12.67 9.76 -18.72
CA ILE A 130 -12.11 9.80 -17.37
C ILE A 130 -10.78 9.05 -17.37
N ALA A 131 -9.67 9.74 -17.13
CA ALA A 131 -8.38 9.08 -16.89
C ALA A 131 -8.38 8.42 -15.50
N THR A 132 -7.79 7.24 -15.38
CA THR A 132 -7.57 6.54 -14.10
C THR A 132 -6.64 5.34 -14.28
N ASN A 133 -6.12 4.77 -13.19
CA ASN A 133 -5.43 3.47 -13.23
C ASN A 133 -6.45 2.34 -13.16
N ARG A 134 -6.24 1.31 -13.97
CA ARG A 134 -7.08 0.11 -13.95
C ARG A 134 -6.98 -0.58 -12.59
N GLY A 135 -8.12 -0.95 -12.00
CA GLY A 135 -8.20 -1.66 -10.73
C GLY A 135 -7.83 -0.81 -9.50
N SER A 136 -7.72 0.52 -9.65
CA SER A 136 -7.39 1.42 -8.55
C SER A 136 -8.62 1.86 -7.75
N ILE A 137 -8.35 2.44 -6.56
CA ILE A 137 -9.40 3.12 -5.77
C ILE A 137 -9.97 4.34 -6.51
N GLY A 138 -9.19 5.01 -7.36
CA GLY A 138 -9.68 6.09 -8.23
C GLY A 138 -10.74 5.58 -9.20
N GLN A 139 -10.50 4.43 -9.85
CA GLN A 139 -11.50 3.81 -10.71
C GLN A 139 -12.78 3.43 -9.94
N LEU A 140 -12.64 2.90 -8.71
CA LEU A 140 -13.78 2.60 -7.85
C LEU A 140 -14.63 3.83 -7.59
N VAL A 141 -14.00 4.95 -7.18
CA VAL A 141 -14.72 6.21 -6.89
C VAL A 141 -15.39 6.75 -8.13
N ALA A 142 -14.73 6.72 -9.30
CA ALA A 142 -15.35 7.16 -10.56
C ALA A 142 -16.56 6.30 -10.93
N LEU A 143 -16.47 4.97 -10.81
CA LEU A 143 -17.59 4.06 -11.07
C LEU A 143 -18.76 4.31 -10.13
N LYS A 144 -18.49 4.51 -8.83
CA LYS A 144 -19.53 4.81 -7.84
C LYS A 144 -20.11 6.21 -8.03
N ALA A 145 -19.32 7.19 -8.46
CA ALA A 145 -19.80 8.52 -8.82
C ALA A 145 -20.77 8.47 -10.02
N LEU A 146 -20.41 7.73 -11.07
CA LEU A 146 -21.32 7.49 -12.21
C LEU A 146 -22.60 6.79 -11.76
N ALA A 147 -22.49 5.71 -10.98
CA ALA A 147 -23.64 4.96 -10.48
C ALA A 147 -24.57 5.81 -9.60
N SER A 148 -24.02 6.70 -8.75
CA SER A 148 -24.83 7.62 -7.91
C SER A 148 -25.64 8.63 -8.73
N ALA A 149 -25.20 8.92 -9.95
CA ALA A 149 -25.92 9.75 -10.92
C ALA A 149 -26.82 8.93 -11.87
N GLY A 150 -27.00 7.63 -11.63
CA GLY A 150 -27.77 6.75 -12.51
C GLY A 150 -27.09 6.44 -13.85
N LEU A 151 -25.80 6.73 -13.97
CA LEU A 151 -25.02 6.52 -15.19
C LEU A 151 -24.29 5.17 -15.17
N LYS A 152 -24.15 4.57 -16.35
CA LYS A 152 -23.28 3.41 -16.57
C LYS A 152 -22.09 3.84 -17.43
N PRO A 153 -20.89 3.31 -17.18
CA PRO A 153 -19.75 3.59 -18.04
C PRO A 153 -19.97 2.97 -19.43
N GLU A 154 -19.65 3.72 -20.47
CA GLU A 154 -19.56 3.24 -21.84
C GLU A 154 -18.18 2.60 -22.07
N SER A 155 -17.98 1.93 -23.20
CA SER A 155 -16.74 1.21 -23.51
C SER A 155 -15.50 2.12 -23.55
N ASP A 156 -15.69 3.38 -23.84
CA ASP A 156 -14.65 4.40 -23.97
C ASP A 156 -14.63 5.44 -22.83
N THR A 157 -15.46 5.27 -21.80
CA THR A 157 -15.49 6.19 -20.63
C THR A 157 -14.13 6.30 -19.96
N PHE A 158 -13.40 5.16 -19.79
CA PHE A 158 -12.13 5.17 -19.09
C PHE A 158 -10.93 5.16 -20.03
N ARG A 159 -9.98 6.07 -19.76
CA ARG A 159 -8.62 6.07 -20.31
C ARG A 159 -7.69 5.61 -19.19
N PHE A 160 -7.13 4.39 -19.35
CA PHE A 160 -6.24 3.81 -18.34
C PHE A 160 -4.82 4.30 -18.53
N LEU A 161 -4.44 5.27 -17.70
CA LEU A 161 -3.16 5.97 -17.73
C LEU A 161 -2.52 6.00 -16.33
N PRO A 162 -1.18 5.95 -16.22
CA PRO A 162 -0.48 6.25 -14.97
C PRO A 162 -0.78 7.67 -14.48
N PRO A 163 -0.60 7.98 -13.18
CA PRO A 163 -0.92 9.30 -12.63
C PRO A 163 -0.24 10.47 -13.35
N ALA A 164 1.06 10.33 -13.69
CA ALA A 164 1.81 11.38 -14.38
C ALA A 164 1.28 11.68 -15.80
N GLU A 165 0.83 10.65 -16.52
CA GLU A 165 0.20 10.80 -17.84
C GLU A 165 -1.24 11.31 -17.70
N SER A 166 -1.94 10.90 -16.66
CA SER A 166 -3.33 11.30 -16.40
C SER A 166 -3.47 12.81 -16.14
N ILE A 167 -2.58 13.39 -15.31
CA ILE A 167 -2.58 14.83 -15.06
C ILE A 167 -2.27 15.62 -16.34
N LEU A 168 -1.33 15.12 -17.15
CA LEU A 168 -0.99 15.74 -18.42
C LEU A 168 -2.16 15.68 -19.41
N ALA A 169 -2.82 14.52 -19.51
CA ALA A 169 -4.02 14.36 -20.36
C ALA A 169 -5.16 15.28 -19.92
N LEU A 170 -5.36 15.46 -18.61
CA LEU A 170 -6.35 16.37 -18.07
C LEU A 170 -6.04 17.84 -18.43
N THR A 171 -4.81 18.29 -18.17
CA THR A 171 -4.42 19.69 -18.42
C THR A 171 -4.42 20.05 -19.90
N GLN A 172 -4.09 19.10 -20.78
CA GLN A 172 -4.15 19.27 -22.23
C GLN A 172 -5.55 19.09 -22.82
N GLY A 173 -6.54 18.69 -22.02
CA GLY A 173 -7.91 18.47 -22.48
C GLY A 173 -8.12 17.18 -23.30
N ALA A 174 -7.16 16.26 -23.27
CA ALA A 174 -7.31 14.93 -23.89
C ALA A 174 -8.29 14.03 -23.13
N VAL A 175 -8.55 14.34 -21.85
CA VAL A 175 -9.64 13.78 -21.04
C VAL A 175 -10.38 14.90 -20.33
N ASP A 176 -11.65 14.65 -19.98
CA ASP A 176 -12.50 15.62 -19.29
C ASP A 176 -12.30 15.61 -17.78
N ALA A 177 -11.96 14.45 -17.22
CA ALA A 177 -11.79 14.21 -15.79
C ALA A 177 -10.67 13.24 -15.50
N TRP A 178 -10.19 13.26 -14.26
CA TRP A 178 -9.17 12.32 -13.74
C TRP A 178 -9.60 11.80 -12.38
N ALA A 179 -9.74 10.49 -12.25
CA ALA A 179 -10.03 9.82 -10.99
C ALA A 179 -8.74 9.30 -10.38
N THR A 180 -8.39 9.82 -9.18
CA THR A 180 -7.09 9.58 -8.53
C THR A 180 -7.20 9.59 -7.01
N TRP A 181 -6.06 9.60 -6.33
CA TRP A 181 -5.92 9.55 -4.88
C TRP A 181 -4.73 10.40 -4.40
N GLU A 182 -4.55 10.52 -3.08
CA GLU A 182 -3.41 11.24 -2.51
C GLU A 182 -2.07 10.52 -2.76
N PRO A 183 -0.98 11.25 -2.99
CA PRO A 183 -0.83 12.71 -2.96
C PRO A 183 -1.26 13.43 -4.25
N TYR A 184 -1.64 12.71 -5.28
CA TYR A 184 -1.90 13.27 -6.62
C TYR A 184 -3.04 14.27 -6.63
N THR A 185 -4.09 14.04 -5.83
CA THR A 185 -5.20 14.98 -5.66
C THR A 185 -4.71 16.30 -5.11
N ALA A 186 -3.98 16.29 -4.00
CA ALA A 186 -3.42 17.50 -3.39
C ALA A 186 -2.42 18.21 -4.33
N MET A 187 -1.58 17.46 -5.03
CA MET A 187 -0.64 18.01 -6.02
C MET A 187 -1.37 18.76 -7.14
N ALA A 188 -2.42 18.17 -7.68
CA ALA A 188 -3.18 18.79 -8.77
C ALA A 188 -3.92 20.05 -8.31
N GLU A 189 -4.49 20.05 -7.11
CA GLU A 189 -5.20 21.20 -6.53
C GLU A 189 -4.22 22.34 -6.18
N THR A 190 -3.14 22.06 -5.47
CA THR A 190 -2.18 23.10 -5.05
C THR A 190 -1.41 23.71 -6.21
N ALA A 191 -1.18 22.95 -7.28
CA ALA A 191 -0.60 23.47 -8.52
C ALA A 191 -1.61 24.26 -9.40
N GLY A 192 -2.87 24.34 -8.99
CA GLY A 192 -3.91 25.01 -9.78
C GLY A 192 -4.28 24.30 -11.08
N HIS A 193 -3.94 23.02 -11.22
CA HIS A 193 -4.21 22.23 -12.43
C HIS A 193 -5.58 21.57 -12.44
N ALA A 194 -6.17 21.37 -11.26
CA ALA A 194 -7.46 20.71 -11.13
C ALA A 194 -8.22 21.18 -9.88
N ARG A 195 -9.50 20.89 -9.86
CA ARG A 195 -10.38 20.96 -8.69
C ARG A 195 -11.15 19.67 -8.52
N VAL A 196 -11.53 19.36 -7.29
CA VAL A 196 -12.41 18.22 -7.01
C VAL A 196 -13.79 18.47 -7.59
N LEU A 197 -14.26 17.55 -8.42
CA LEU A 197 -15.65 17.47 -8.89
C LEU A 197 -16.49 16.61 -7.94
N VAL A 198 -15.99 15.41 -7.63
CA VAL A 198 -16.63 14.45 -6.73
C VAL A 198 -15.55 13.85 -5.82
N SER A 199 -15.72 13.96 -4.51
CA SER A 199 -14.85 13.29 -3.55
C SER A 199 -15.30 11.85 -3.28
N GLY A 200 -14.43 11.05 -2.69
CA GLY A 200 -14.76 9.69 -2.29
C GLY A 200 -15.69 9.58 -1.08
N ARG A 201 -15.96 10.69 -0.36
CA ARG A 201 -16.87 10.68 0.78
C ARG A 201 -18.26 10.20 0.36
N GLY A 202 -18.80 9.20 1.11
CA GLY A 202 -20.08 8.56 0.78
C GLY A 202 -20.01 7.56 -0.38
N LEU A 203 -18.90 7.48 -1.11
CA LEU A 203 -18.69 6.53 -2.21
C LEU A 203 -17.71 5.40 -1.86
N TRP A 204 -16.77 5.67 -0.99
CA TRP A 204 -15.74 4.75 -0.57
C TRP A 204 -15.57 4.75 0.95
N SER A 205 -15.26 3.59 1.53
CA SER A 205 -15.12 3.41 2.98
C SER A 205 -13.81 3.93 3.57
N GLY A 206 -12.84 4.30 2.75
CA GLY A 206 -11.52 4.74 3.18
C GLY A 206 -10.59 3.63 3.63
N LEU A 207 -10.91 2.37 3.36
CA LEU A 207 -10.11 1.23 3.80
C LEU A 207 -8.83 1.07 2.99
N SER A 208 -7.74 0.79 3.69
CA SER A 208 -6.49 0.30 3.14
C SER A 208 -5.90 -0.76 4.08
N PHE A 209 -5.06 -1.62 3.54
CA PHE A 209 -4.56 -2.79 4.24
C PHE A 209 -3.03 -2.87 4.19
N LEU A 210 -2.44 -3.56 5.16
CA LEU A 210 -1.16 -4.22 4.99
C LEU A 210 -1.43 -5.67 4.64
N ALA A 211 -0.96 -6.09 3.47
CA ALA A 211 -1.07 -7.47 3.03
C ALA A 211 0.28 -8.16 3.12
N ALA A 212 0.28 -9.40 3.59
CA ALA A 212 1.47 -10.24 3.67
C ALA A 212 1.23 -11.57 2.96
N THR A 213 2.32 -12.18 2.44
CA THR A 213 2.25 -13.49 1.81
C THR A 213 2.00 -14.58 2.85
N ASP A 214 1.33 -15.67 2.48
CA ASP A 214 1.09 -16.81 3.36
C ASP A 214 2.41 -17.38 3.90
N ARG A 215 3.48 -17.38 3.07
CA ARG A 215 4.82 -17.77 3.49
C ARG A 215 5.38 -16.87 4.60
N ALA A 216 5.31 -15.56 4.42
CA ALA A 216 5.80 -14.60 5.43
C ALA A 216 5.01 -14.72 6.74
N ILE A 217 3.69 -14.90 6.66
CA ILE A 217 2.82 -15.13 7.82
C ILE A 217 3.25 -16.40 8.58
N ALA A 218 3.59 -17.48 7.86
CA ALA A 218 4.01 -18.73 8.46
C ALA A 218 5.42 -18.67 9.08
N THR A 219 6.37 -17.95 8.44
CA THR A 219 7.79 -18.02 8.79
C THR A 219 8.33 -16.79 9.51
N LEU A 220 7.69 -15.61 9.37
CA LEU A 220 8.18 -14.33 9.88
C LEU A 220 7.19 -13.65 10.84
N ARG A 221 6.25 -14.38 11.43
CA ARG A 221 5.21 -13.80 12.30
C ARG A 221 5.74 -12.85 13.39
N PRO A 222 6.80 -13.17 14.16
CA PRO A 222 7.33 -12.22 15.16
C PRO A 222 7.84 -10.92 14.53
N VAL A 223 8.49 -11.02 13.36
CA VAL A 223 9.00 -9.88 12.61
C VAL A 223 7.85 -9.02 12.07
N LEU A 224 6.81 -9.66 11.51
CA LEU A 224 5.61 -8.95 11.03
C LEU A 224 4.88 -8.23 12.15
N ASN A 225 4.78 -8.82 13.35
CA ASN A 225 4.18 -8.17 14.51
C ASN A 225 4.97 -6.93 14.96
N ASP A 226 6.30 -7.04 15.08
CA ASP A 226 7.14 -5.88 15.44
C ASP A 226 7.05 -4.79 14.36
N PHE A 227 7.13 -5.16 13.09
CA PHE A 227 6.98 -4.22 11.97
C PHE A 227 5.63 -3.50 12.01
N LEU A 228 4.54 -4.23 12.23
CA LEU A 228 3.20 -3.65 12.33
C LEU A 228 3.09 -2.67 13.50
N GLN A 229 3.62 -3.00 14.68
CA GLN A 229 3.63 -2.09 15.83
C GLN A 229 4.36 -0.79 15.50
N ARG A 230 5.53 -0.88 14.86
CA ARG A 230 6.30 0.30 14.43
C ARG A 230 5.55 1.15 13.41
N VAL A 231 4.85 0.54 12.48
CA VAL A 231 4.00 1.26 11.52
C VAL A 231 2.87 2.01 12.23
N VAL A 232 2.24 1.40 13.23
CA VAL A 232 1.20 2.05 14.03
C VAL A 232 1.77 3.21 14.85
N HIS A 233 2.91 3.02 15.53
CA HIS A 233 3.59 4.07 16.30
C HIS A 233 3.98 5.24 15.38
N ALA A 234 4.55 4.95 14.21
CA ALA A 234 4.93 5.97 13.24
C ALA A 234 3.70 6.76 12.73
N GLN A 235 2.56 6.09 12.52
CA GLN A 235 1.32 6.78 12.13
C GLN A 235 0.84 7.72 13.25
N VAL A 236 0.78 7.24 14.49
CA VAL A 236 0.41 8.08 15.64
C VAL A 236 1.36 9.28 15.80
N TRP A 237 2.66 9.06 15.55
CA TRP A 237 3.64 10.15 15.56
C TRP A 237 3.34 11.16 14.44
N SER A 238 3.08 10.70 13.21
CA SER A 238 2.84 11.58 12.06
C SER A 238 1.59 12.45 12.22
N ASP A 239 0.55 11.93 12.87
CA ASP A 239 -0.68 12.67 13.15
C ASP A 239 -0.46 13.85 14.12
N ARG A 240 0.54 13.71 14.99
CA ARG A 240 0.94 14.76 15.95
C ARG A 240 2.00 15.71 15.40
N HIS A 241 2.67 15.33 14.32
CA HIS A 241 3.82 16.05 13.73
C HIS A 241 3.58 16.35 12.24
N VAL A 242 2.34 16.69 11.87
CA VAL A 242 1.96 16.93 10.47
C VAL A 242 2.88 17.91 9.75
N PRO A 243 3.27 19.08 10.31
CA PRO A 243 4.17 20.00 9.62
C PRO A 243 5.55 19.38 9.34
N GLU A 244 6.11 18.69 10.33
CA GLU A 244 7.44 18.07 10.25
C GLU A 244 7.45 16.90 9.26
N PHE A 245 6.46 16.01 9.37
CA PHE A 245 6.32 14.87 8.46
C PHE A 245 6.04 15.32 7.02
N SER A 246 5.15 16.31 6.83
CA SER A 246 4.86 16.88 5.51
C SER A 246 6.10 17.45 4.84
N ALA A 247 6.94 18.18 5.57
CA ALA A 247 8.18 18.71 5.06
C ALA A 247 9.20 17.62 4.70
N SER A 248 9.27 16.56 5.49
CA SER A 248 10.12 15.39 5.20
C SER A 248 9.62 14.66 3.95
N LEU A 249 8.32 14.36 3.89
CA LEU A 249 7.71 13.69 2.74
C LEU A 249 7.89 14.50 1.45
N ALA A 250 7.65 15.81 1.49
CA ALA A 250 7.82 16.69 0.33
C ALA A 250 9.22 16.55 -0.30
N ARG A 251 10.26 16.47 0.54
CA ARG A 251 11.65 16.26 0.09
C ARG A 251 11.87 14.85 -0.51
N ILE A 252 11.32 13.82 0.15
CA ILE A 252 11.51 12.42 -0.26
C ILE A 252 10.88 12.15 -1.62
N ILE A 253 9.64 12.62 -1.82
CA ILE A 253 8.90 12.33 -3.07
C ILE A 253 8.99 13.44 -4.12
N GLY A 254 9.61 14.59 -3.76
CA GLY A 254 9.82 15.69 -4.69
C GLY A 254 8.53 16.42 -5.08
N ILE A 255 7.66 16.69 -4.09
CA ILE A 255 6.41 17.46 -4.29
C ILE A 255 6.44 18.77 -3.52
N ALA A 256 5.53 19.68 -3.84
CA ALA A 256 5.38 20.93 -3.11
C ALA A 256 5.01 20.67 -1.63
N PRO A 257 5.62 21.38 -0.65
CA PRO A 257 5.31 21.20 0.77
C PRO A 257 3.82 21.39 1.08
N GLU A 258 3.15 22.30 0.36
CA GLU A 258 1.71 22.58 0.49
C GLU A 258 0.86 21.36 0.12
N ALA A 259 1.24 20.63 -0.94
CA ALA A 259 0.55 19.42 -1.35
C ALA A 259 0.75 18.30 -0.32
N ALA A 260 1.98 18.14 0.19
CA ALA A 260 2.27 17.19 1.23
C ALA A 260 1.47 17.48 2.52
N ARG A 261 1.38 18.75 2.92
CA ARG A 261 0.60 19.18 4.10
C ARG A 261 -0.90 18.95 3.90
N LEU A 262 -1.46 19.38 2.76
CA LEU A 262 -2.88 19.29 2.47
C LEU A 262 -3.40 17.86 2.53
N GLN A 263 -2.65 16.86 2.00
CA GLN A 263 -3.08 15.47 2.06
C GLN A 263 -3.18 14.95 3.51
N PHE A 264 -2.26 15.34 4.41
CA PHE A 264 -2.30 14.87 5.81
C PHE A 264 -3.39 15.60 6.61
N GLU A 265 -3.59 16.90 6.41
CA GLU A 265 -4.63 17.67 7.08
C GLU A 265 -6.05 17.13 6.81
N ARG A 266 -6.26 16.44 5.69
CA ARG A 266 -7.57 15.91 5.31
C ARG A 266 -7.69 14.39 5.34
N ARG A 267 -6.56 13.65 5.47
CA ARG A 267 -6.58 12.19 5.38
C ARG A 267 -7.07 11.50 6.65
N HIS A 268 -6.71 12.01 7.84
CA HIS A 268 -7.10 11.46 9.14
C HIS A 268 -7.02 9.94 9.22
N GLN A 269 -5.86 9.38 8.84
CA GLN A 269 -5.67 7.93 8.78
C GLN A 269 -5.44 7.34 10.17
N HIS A 270 -6.12 6.25 10.49
CA HIS A 270 -5.92 5.52 11.74
C HIS A 270 -6.07 4.01 11.55
N TRP A 271 -5.30 3.25 12.31
CA TRP A 271 -5.39 1.80 12.32
C TRP A 271 -6.61 1.36 13.12
N ILE A 272 -7.31 0.32 12.65
CA ILE A 272 -8.53 -0.20 13.25
C ILE A 272 -8.48 -1.72 13.32
N ALA A 273 -9.33 -2.31 14.16
CA ALA A 273 -9.49 -3.75 14.20
C ALA A 273 -10.24 -4.28 12.97
N PHE A 274 -10.02 -5.55 12.65
CA PHE A 274 -10.87 -6.28 11.71
C PHE A 274 -12.20 -6.61 12.39
N ASP A 275 -13.18 -5.75 12.23
CA ASP A 275 -14.52 -5.91 12.77
C ASP A 275 -15.56 -6.23 11.68
N ALA A 276 -16.82 -6.38 12.10
CA ALA A 276 -17.92 -6.67 11.18
C ALA A 276 -18.16 -5.53 10.18
N GLN A 277 -17.85 -4.26 10.55
CA GLN A 277 -18.02 -3.12 9.66
C GLN A 277 -16.96 -3.12 8.55
N VAL A 278 -15.69 -3.43 8.91
CA VAL A 278 -14.61 -3.60 7.92
C VAL A 278 -14.95 -4.69 6.91
N ALA A 279 -15.44 -5.84 7.40
CA ALA A 279 -15.86 -6.93 6.53
C ALA A 279 -17.04 -6.53 5.62
N ALA A 280 -18.03 -5.84 6.16
CA ALA A 280 -19.18 -5.36 5.39
C ALA A 280 -18.80 -4.33 4.32
N ASP A 281 -17.95 -3.35 4.65
CA ASP A 281 -17.46 -2.33 3.73
C ASP A 281 -16.65 -2.96 2.59
N GLN A 282 -15.75 -3.88 2.91
CA GLN A 282 -14.95 -4.57 1.92
C GLN A 282 -15.79 -5.49 1.03
N GLN A 283 -16.78 -6.19 1.63
CA GLN A 283 -17.72 -7.03 0.87
C GLN A 283 -18.57 -6.19 -0.07
N ALA A 284 -19.06 -5.04 0.38
CA ALA A 284 -19.82 -4.12 -0.47
C ALA A 284 -19.01 -3.64 -1.68
N THR A 285 -17.70 -3.42 -1.52
CA THR A 285 -16.82 -3.09 -2.65
C THR A 285 -16.67 -4.28 -3.61
N ALA A 286 -16.48 -5.50 -3.07
CA ALA A 286 -16.38 -6.73 -3.88
C ALA A 286 -17.67 -7.00 -4.66
N ASP A 287 -18.83 -6.89 -4.01
CA ASP A 287 -20.14 -7.11 -4.62
C ASP A 287 -20.44 -6.03 -5.69
N PHE A 288 -20.02 -4.77 -5.45
CA PHE A 288 -20.12 -3.72 -6.46
C PHE A 288 -19.29 -4.04 -7.70
N PHE A 289 -18.06 -4.52 -7.56
CA PHE A 289 -17.23 -4.93 -8.69
C PHE A 289 -17.79 -6.13 -9.43
N LEU A 290 -18.36 -7.11 -8.71
CA LEU A 290 -19.02 -8.26 -9.31
C LEU A 290 -20.25 -7.83 -10.13
N ALA A 291 -21.10 -6.96 -9.58
CA ALA A 291 -22.30 -6.45 -10.25
C ALA A 291 -21.98 -5.63 -11.51
N ASN A 292 -20.79 -5.01 -11.56
CA ASN A 292 -20.32 -4.25 -12.72
C ASN A 292 -19.40 -5.06 -13.66
N GLY A 293 -19.31 -6.39 -13.48
CA GLY A 293 -18.54 -7.28 -14.36
C GLY A 293 -17.01 -7.16 -14.26
N LEU A 294 -16.52 -6.47 -13.22
CA LEU A 294 -15.08 -6.28 -12.98
C LEU A 294 -14.46 -7.46 -12.23
N LEU A 295 -15.25 -8.13 -11.38
CA LEU A 295 -14.90 -9.42 -10.83
C LEU A 295 -15.72 -10.51 -11.52
N LYS A 296 -15.10 -11.68 -11.77
CA LYS A 296 -15.75 -12.82 -12.44
C LYS A 296 -16.45 -13.76 -11.46
N LYS A 297 -16.09 -13.71 -10.17
CA LYS A 297 -16.60 -14.58 -9.12
C LYS A 297 -16.82 -13.76 -7.85
N ARG A 298 -17.80 -14.17 -7.06
CA ARG A 298 -18.00 -13.63 -5.72
C ARG A 298 -16.84 -14.02 -4.83
N LEU A 299 -16.33 -13.05 -4.09
CA LEU A 299 -15.33 -13.24 -3.04
C LEU A 299 -16.03 -13.20 -1.68
N ASP A 300 -15.65 -14.09 -0.79
CA ASP A 300 -15.91 -13.96 0.64
C ASP A 300 -14.71 -13.26 1.26
N VAL A 301 -14.84 -11.96 1.55
CA VAL A 301 -13.74 -11.14 2.01
C VAL A 301 -13.24 -11.54 3.40
N THR A 302 -14.07 -12.20 4.22
CA THR A 302 -13.66 -12.63 5.57
C THR A 302 -12.55 -13.67 5.52
N THR A 303 -12.49 -14.48 4.47
CA THR A 303 -11.43 -15.46 4.25
C THR A 303 -10.09 -14.84 3.88
N THR A 304 -10.08 -13.55 3.55
CA THR A 304 -8.89 -12.83 3.08
C THR A 304 -8.15 -12.11 4.21
N PHE A 305 -8.71 -12.09 5.42
CA PHE A 305 -8.13 -11.45 6.60
C PHE A 305 -7.41 -12.48 7.48
N ASP A 306 -6.26 -12.12 8.01
CA ASP A 306 -5.63 -12.83 9.13
C ASP A 306 -5.74 -11.98 10.40
N THR A 307 -6.79 -12.23 11.16
CA THR A 307 -7.12 -11.47 12.37
C THR A 307 -6.24 -11.80 13.59
N ARG A 308 -5.26 -12.72 13.42
CA ARG A 308 -4.30 -13.06 14.48
C ARG A 308 -3.20 -12.00 14.65
N PHE A 309 -3.13 -11.04 13.75
CA PHE A 309 -2.36 -9.81 13.88
C PHE A 309 -3.31 -8.74 14.42
N SER A 310 -2.95 -8.15 15.54
CA SER A 310 -3.72 -7.04 16.11
C SER A 310 -2.81 -5.82 16.19
N PRO A 311 -3.14 -4.73 15.51
CA PRO A 311 -2.46 -3.47 15.79
C PRO A 311 -2.68 -3.11 17.26
N PRO A 312 -1.71 -2.48 17.93
CA PRO A 312 -1.94 -1.91 19.26
C PRO A 312 -3.09 -0.91 19.18
N ALA A 313 -3.96 -0.96 20.21
CA ALA A 313 -5.10 -0.06 20.36
C ALA A 313 -4.65 1.39 20.62
#